data_c1b137367193729c7e1bc6312d3ed4cf
#
_entry.id   c1b137367193729c7e1bc6312d3ed4cf
#
_cell.length_a   1.000
_cell.length_b   1.000
_cell.length_c   1.000
_cell.angle_alpha   90.00
_cell.angle_beta   90.00
_cell.angle_gamma   90.00
#
_symmetry.space_group_name_H-M   'P 1'
#
loop_
_entity.id
_entity.type
_entity.pdbx_description
1 polymer ?
#
loop_
_entity_poly.entity_id
_entity_poly.type
_entity_poly.pdbx_seq_one_letter_code
_entity_poly.pdbx_strand_id
1 'polypeptide(L)'
;MFSSKHNIPFVVFELTDACNQECKFCYNYWKGAGCAMDVPGPDFRLARRTLRRLLRQANIGSISLSGGEPMLTPRIHELTLKARFAGSNVNLLSNGTLIKDMDIEIMNQIGVGTIQIPILAAEPSLHDYTTGLEGSWQKAVDNARKISATKPGWLLPVLIVSKLNAHCVGDILCFYHSEFGATRAMVNRFNIGGLGKLNASELTLAKAELKEAFDVVNKVAGELGMTIQSGVCTPVCVLDPDDYPNIMFSHCSTDLSNRPLTVNYKGDVRFCNHSPRVLGNIYDKTIGEIVSNCQVDGYFDTIPTPCNTCKLWACCRGGCRAASEQLYGTFDKVDPILFDLTDS
;
A
#
# COMPACT_ATOMS: atom_id res chain seq x y z
N MET A 1 -33.31 -15.49 -10.22
CA MET A 1 -32.31 -16.12 -9.34
C MET A 1 -31.36 -15.03 -8.86
N PHE A 2 -31.33 -14.73 -7.56
CA PHE A 2 -30.28 -13.86 -7.01
C PHE A 2 -28.99 -14.68 -7.04
N SER A 3 -28.07 -14.36 -7.94
CA SER A 3 -26.72 -14.91 -7.90
C SER A 3 -26.14 -14.62 -6.52
N SER A 4 -25.65 -15.64 -5.83
CA SER A 4 -24.98 -15.45 -4.54
C SER A 4 -23.79 -14.51 -4.76
N LYS A 5 -23.68 -13.47 -3.91
CA LYS A 5 -22.55 -12.55 -3.99
C LYS A 5 -21.24 -13.30 -3.75
N HIS A 6 -20.21 -12.92 -4.50
CA HIS A 6 -18.88 -13.46 -4.29
C HIS A 6 -18.28 -12.90 -2.98
N ASN A 7 -17.61 -13.75 -2.19
CA ASN A 7 -16.97 -13.31 -0.94
C ASN A 7 -15.54 -12.89 -1.22
N ILE A 8 -15.20 -11.66 -0.85
CA ILE A 8 -13.85 -11.10 -1.01
C ILE A 8 -13.40 -10.59 0.36
N PRO A 9 -12.30 -11.11 0.92
CA PRO A 9 -11.87 -10.70 2.25
C PRO A 9 -11.41 -9.24 2.28
N PHE A 10 -10.73 -8.76 1.23
CA PHE A 10 -10.14 -7.42 1.22
C PHE A 10 -10.08 -6.82 -0.19
N VAL A 11 -10.46 -5.55 -0.31
CA VAL A 11 -10.34 -4.76 -1.54
C VAL A 11 -9.64 -3.44 -1.26
N VAL A 12 -8.65 -3.09 -2.08
CA VAL A 12 -8.18 -1.72 -2.23
C VAL A 12 -9.05 -1.06 -3.30
N PHE A 13 -9.81 -0.03 -2.94
CA PHE A 13 -10.64 0.70 -3.88
C PHE A 13 -9.99 2.06 -4.19
N GLU A 14 -9.46 2.19 -5.41
CA GLU A 14 -8.80 3.40 -5.88
C GLU A 14 -9.85 4.39 -6.40
N LEU A 15 -10.01 5.49 -5.68
CA LEU A 15 -11.04 6.50 -5.93
C LEU A 15 -10.69 7.45 -7.07
N THR A 16 -9.40 7.65 -7.31
CA THR A 16 -8.87 8.62 -8.28
C THR A 16 -7.42 8.30 -8.62
N ASP A 17 -6.99 8.68 -9.79
CA ASP A 17 -5.58 8.67 -10.18
C ASP A 17 -4.85 9.96 -9.74
N ALA A 18 -5.61 11.04 -9.46
CA ALA A 18 -5.06 12.34 -9.05
C ALA A 18 -4.47 12.31 -7.63
N CYS A 19 -3.40 13.05 -7.43
CA CYS A 19 -2.73 13.23 -6.14
C CYS A 19 -2.13 14.63 -6.08
N ASN A 20 -2.09 15.21 -4.90
CA ASN A 20 -1.47 16.51 -4.64
C ASN A 20 0.02 16.41 -4.24
N GLN A 21 0.62 15.21 -4.32
CA GLN A 21 2.03 14.96 -4.06
C GLN A 21 2.70 14.20 -5.22
N GLU A 22 4.01 14.38 -5.34
CA GLU A 22 4.87 13.68 -6.30
C GLU A 22 5.94 12.85 -5.58
N CYS A 23 5.48 11.98 -4.67
CA CYS A 23 6.37 11.17 -3.84
C CYS A 23 7.36 10.38 -4.69
N LYS A 24 8.65 10.54 -4.42
CA LYS A 24 9.74 9.86 -5.13
C LYS A 24 9.60 8.34 -5.13
N PHE A 25 9.01 7.77 -4.07
CA PHE A 25 8.81 6.33 -3.88
C PHE A 25 7.47 5.81 -4.42
N CYS A 26 6.65 6.66 -5.06
CA CYS A 26 5.30 6.26 -5.45
C CYS A 26 5.34 5.12 -6.48
N TYR A 27 4.72 4.00 -6.13
CA TYR A 27 4.67 2.80 -6.96
C TYR A 27 3.53 2.80 -7.98
N ASN A 28 2.64 3.78 -7.91
CA ASN A 28 1.49 3.86 -8.79
C ASN A 28 1.95 3.95 -10.25
N TYR A 29 1.65 2.91 -11.02
CA TYR A 29 2.15 2.75 -12.39
C TYR A 29 1.70 3.86 -13.35
N TRP A 30 0.57 4.51 -13.05
CA TRP A 30 0.07 5.65 -13.83
C TRP A 30 0.78 6.98 -13.53
N LYS A 31 1.65 7.01 -12.53
CA LYS A 31 2.51 8.16 -12.21
C LYS A 31 3.92 8.04 -12.82
N GLY A 32 4.10 7.22 -13.83
CA GLY A 32 5.37 7.12 -14.55
C GLY A 32 5.71 8.42 -15.32
N ALA A 33 6.87 8.44 -15.97
CA ALA A 33 7.38 9.60 -16.69
C ALA A 33 6.31 10.29 -17.55
N GLY A 34 6.03 11.55 -17.26
CA GLY A 34 5.12 12.40 -18.04
C GLY A 34 3.64 12.36 -17.64
N CYS A 35 3.24 11.56 -16.63
CA CYS A 35 1.81 11.39 -16.31
C CYS A 35 1.26 12.35 -15.23
N ALA A 36 2.10 13.01 -14.46
CA ALA A 36 1.65 13.75 -13.27
C ALA A 36 0.82 15.01 -13.58
N MET A 37 0.99 15.62 -14.75
CA MET A 37 0.38 16.93 -15.08
C MET A 37 -0.99 16.85 -15.75
N ASP A 38 -1.35 15.72 -16.35
CA ASP A 38 -2.58 15.55 -17.14
C ASP A 38 -3.58 14.53 -16.56
N VAL A 39 -3.42 14.15 -15.30
CA VAL A 39 -4.37 13.22 -14.67
C VAL A 39 -5.71 13.94 -14.42
N PRO A 40 -6.82 13.44 -14.96
CA PRO A 40 -8.14 14.03 -14.71
C PRO A 40 -8.43 14.11 -13.22
N GLY A 41 -9.04 15.20 -12.80
CA GLY A 41 -9.52 15.35 -11.42
C GLY A 41 -10.46 14.22 -11.02
N PRO A 42 -10.71 14.04 -9.70
CA PRO A 42 -11.55 12.96 -9.22
C PRO A 42 -12.96 12.98 -9.79
N ASP A 43 -13.41 11.86 -10.35
CA ASP A 43 -14.80 11.67 -10.80
C ASP A 43 -15.61 10.94 -9.72
N PHE A 44 -16.21 11.72 -8.82
CA PHE A 44 -17.09 11.21 -7.77
C PHE A 44 -18.26 10.36 -8.31
N ARG A 45 -18.86 10.77 -9.45
CA ARG A 45 -20.05 10.07 -9.98
C ARG A 45 -19.67 8.69 -10.46
N LEU A 46 -18.54 8.58 -11.14
CA LEU A 46 -18.01 7.30 -11.62
C LEU A 46 -17.57 6.43 -10.44
N ALA A 47 -16.77 6.96 -9.51
CA ALA A 47 -16.34 6.22 -8.32
C ALA A 47 -17.53 5.68 -7.50
N ARG A 48 -18.57 6.50 -7.30
CA ARG A 48 -19.82 6.09 -6.62
C ARG A 48 -20.57 4.99 -7.37
N ARG A 49 -20.64 5.10 -8.69
CA ARG A 49 -21.30 4.09 -9.55
C ARG A 49 -20.55 2.77 -9.50
N THR A 50 -19.23 2.81 -9.58
CA THR A 50 -18.35 1.65 -9.54
C THR A 50 -18.40 0.96 -8.18
N LEU A 51 -18.28 1.71 -7.08
CA LEU A 51 -18.42 1.16 -5.73
C LEU A 51 -19.79 0.50 -5.54
N ARG A 52 -20.88 1.13 -5.97
CA ARG A 52 -22.23 0.52 -5.91
C ARG A 52 -22.32 -0.78 -6.70
N ARG A 53 -21.70 -0.84 -7.87
CA ARG A 53 -21.67 -2.06 -8.69
C ARG A 53 -20.89 -3.16 -8.01
N LEU A 54 -19.71 -2.86 -7.50
CA LEU A 54 -18.86 -3.77 -6.76
C LEU A 54 -19.59 -4.36 -5.54
N LEU A 55 -20.21 -3.53 -4.70
CA LEU A 55 -20.95 -3.96 -3.49
C LEU A 55 -22.23 -4.77 -3.81
N ARG A 56 -22.76 -4.68 -5.02
CA ARG A 56 -23.86 -5.56 -5.48
C ARG A 56 -23.36 -6.94 -5.88
N GLN A 57 -22.14 -7.03 -6.39
CA GLN A 57 -21.56 -8.28 -6.91
C GLN A 57 -20.82 -9.08 -5.83
N ALA A 58 -20.34 -8.42 -4.78
CA ALA A 58 -19.54 -9.06 -3.74
C ALA A 58 -19.94 -8.66 -2.32
N ASN A 59 -19.73 -9.60 -1.38
CA ASN A 59 -19.63 -9.33 0.05
C ASN A 59 -18.14 -9.08 0.35
N ILE A 60 -17.81 -7.89 0.79
CA ILE A 60 -16.41 -7.48 1.00
C ILE A 60 -16.18 -7.30 2.50
N GLY A 61 -15.24 -8.05 3.06
CA GLY A 61 -14.93 -7.99 4.48
C GLY A 61 -14.31 -6.65 4.88
N SER A 62 -13.34 -6.17 4.11
CA SER A 62 -12.69 -4.88 4.33
C SER A 62 -12.40 -4.14 3.03
N ILE A 63 -12.59 -2.82 3.02
CA ILE A 63 -12.27 -1.93 1.90
C ILE A 63 -11.30 -0.87 2.38
N SER A 64 -10.14 -0.77 1.72
CA SER A 64 -9.25 0.37 1.89
C SER A 64 -9.47 1.38 0.77
N LEU A 65 -9.92 2.57 1.12
CA LEU A 65 -10.05 3.69 0.19
C LEU A 65 -8.67 4.28 -0.06
N SER A 66 -8.28 4.34 -1.33
CA SER A 66 -6.95 4.72 -1.79
C SER A 66 -7.01 5.38 -3.17
N GLY A 67 -5.93 5.36 -3.92
CA GLY A 67 -5.78 5.89 -5.28
C GLY A 67 -4.49 6.69 -5.40
N GLY A 68 -4.58 7.86 -6.04
CA GLY A 68 -3.59 8.92 -5.84
C GLY A 68 -3.72 9.46 -4.43
N GLU A 69 -4.55 10.51 -4.25
CA GLU A 69 -4.94 10.96 -2.91
C GLU A 69 -6.47 10.88 -2.78
N PRO A 70 -7.02 9.98 -1.96
CA PRO A 70 -8.46 9.77 -1.85
C PRO A 70 -9.20 11.00 -1.32
N MET A 71 -8.57 11.83 -0.48
CA MET A 71 -9.19 13.05 0.07
C MET A 71 -9.42 14.15 -0.98
N LEU A 72 -8.87 14.03 -2.17
CA LEU A 72 -9.26 14.88 -3.33
C LEU A 72 -10.66 14.54 -3.84
N THR A 73 -11.17 13.34 -3.56
CA THR A 73 -12.48 12.91 -4.05
C THR A 73 -13.60 13.62 -3.30
N PRO A 74 -14.42 14.44 -3.96
CA PRO A 74 -15.53 15.12 -3.30
C PRO A 74 -16.46 14.10 -2.64
N ARG A 75 -17.02 14.45 -1.49
CA ARG A 75 -18.02 13.61 -0.79
C ARG A 75 -17.52 12.20 -0.48
N ILE A 76 -16.22 12.03 -0.22
CA ILE A 76 -15.63 10.73 0.15
C ILE A 76 -16.38 10.04 1.30
N HIS A 77 -16.93 10.81 2.23
CA HIS A 77 -17.73 10.30 3.36
C HIS A 77 -18.99 9.55 2.91
N GLU A 78 -19.62 9.96 1.79
CA GLU A 78 -20.75 9.20 1.23
C GLU A 78 -20.29 7.82 0.72
N LEU A 79 -19.12 7.73 0.12
CA LEU A 79 -18.56 6.46 -0.35
C LEU A 79 -18.20 5.57 0.85
N THR A 80 -17.57 6.14 1.85
CA THR A 80 -17.22 5.49 3.11
C THR A 80 -18.46 4.91 3.79
N LEU A 81 -19.48 5.75 3.99
CA LEU A 81 -20.73 5.35 4.62
C LEU A 81 -21.44 4.23 3.82
N LYS A 82 -21.41 4.33 2.50
CA LYS A 82 -22.00 3.31 1.62
C LYS A 82 -21.31 1.94 1.76
N ALA A 83 -20.00 1.90 1.87
CA ALA A 83 -19.24 0.69 2.11
C ALA A 83 -19.53 0.12 3.51
N ARG A 84 -19.62 0.97 4.53
CA ARG A 84 -19.98 0.57 5.90
C ARG A 84 -21.40 -0.05 5.96
N PHE A 85 -22.38 0.59 5.34
CA PHE A 85 -23.75 0.04 5.27
C PHE A 85 -23.86 -1.28 4.49
N ALA A 86 -22.91 -1.56 3.61
CA ALA A 86 -22.82 -2.85 2.93
C ALA A 86 -22.18 -3.96 3.80
N GLY A 87 -21.75 -3.63 5.03
CA GLY A 87 -21.15 -4.56 5.99
C GLY A 87 -19.63 -4.63 5.95
N SER A 88 -18.97 -3.82 5.12
CA SER A 88 -17.50 -3.80 5.02
C SER A 88 -16.87 -2.99 6.16
N ASN A 89 -15.75 -3.45 6.69
CA ASN A 89 -14.84 -2.55 7.39
C ASN A 89 -14.21 -1.58 6.38
N VAL A 90 -14.03 -0.32 6.78
CA VAL A 90 -13.45 0.68 5.88
C VAL A 90 -12.20 1.28 6.50
N ASN A 91 -11.11 1.31 5.74
CA ASN A 91 -9.87 1.98 6.10
C ASN A 91 -9.58 3.09 5.09
N LEU A 92 -8.81 4.08 5.49
CA LEU A 92 -8.36 5.17 4.62
C LEU A 92 -6.84 5.13 4.50
N LEU A 93 -6.34 5.18 3.26
CA LEU A 93 -4.92 5.34 2.94
C LEU A 93 -4.74 6.73 2.33
N SER A 94 -4.26 7.68 3.10
CA SER A 94 -4.13 9.09 2.69
C SER A 94 -2.75 9.62 3.04
N ASN A 95 -2.25 10.57 2.26
CA ASN A 95 -1.03 11.31 2.63
C ASN A 95 -1.24 12.28 3.82
N GLY A 96 -2.46 12.41 4.32
CA GLY A 96 -2.81 13.17 5.51
C GLY A 96 -2.88 14.69 5.31
N THR A 97 -2.41 15.24 4.18
CA THR A 97 -2.27 16.70 4.01
C THR A 97 -3.57 17.45 3.76
N LEU A 98 -4.63 16.75 3.34
CA LEU A 98 -5.93 17.33 2.98
C LEU A 98 -7.04 17.00 3.99
N ILE A 99 -6.76 16.23 5.02
CA ILE A 99 -7.73 15.88 6.07
C ILE A 99 -8.04 17.12 6.89
N LYS A 100 -9.33 17.40 7.12
CA LYS A 100 -9.80 18.50 7.95
C LYS A 100 -10.39 17.97 9.26
N ASP A 101 -10.53 18.81 10.26
CA ASP A 101 -11.10 18.43 11.56
C ASP A 101 -12.50 17.82 11.42
N MET A 102 -13.34 18.40 10.56
CA MET A 102 -14.66 17.85 10.25
C MET A 102 -14.59 16.46 9.61
N ASP A 103 -13.57 16.16 8.79
CA ASP A 103 -13.38 14.85 8.21
C ASP A 103 -13.07 13.80 9.28
N ILE A 104 -12.24 14.17 10.28
CA ILE A 104 -11.91 13.29 11.41
C ILE A 104 -13.18 12.96 12.22
N GLU A 105 -13.99 13.97 12.54
CA GLU A 105 -15.24 13.77 13.24
C GLU A 105 -16.21 12.85 12.48
N ILE A 106 -16.44 13.11 11.21
CA ILE A 106 -17.34 12.31 10.37
C ILE A 106 -16.82 10.88 10.23
N MET A 107 -15.52 10.69 9.97
CA MET A 107 -14.93 9.36 9.84
C MET A 107 -15.02 8.55 11.13
N ASN A 108 -14.87 9.20 12.29
CA ASN A 108 -15.05 8.57 13.59
C ASN A 108 -16.52 8.13 13.80
N GLN A 109 -17.49 8.98 13.46
CA GLN A 109 -18.94 8.67 13.54
C GLN A 109 -19.32 7.52 12.59
N ILE A 110 -18.79 7.49 11.38
CA ILE A 110 -19.03 6.41 10.41
C ILE A 110 -18.38 5.10 10.88
N GLY A 111 -17.39 5.15 11.76
CA GLY A 111 -16.66 4.00 12.26
C GLY A 111 -15.61 3.50 11.26
N VAL A 112 -14.81 4.41 10.70
CA VAL A 112 -13.62 4.04 9.92
C VAL A 112 -12.65 3.26 10.82
N GLY A 113 -12.12 2.16 10.32
CA GLY A 113 -11.31 1.20 11.09
C GLY A 113 -9.92 1.75 11.40
N THR A 114 -9.15 2.09 10.36
CA THR A 114 -7.83 2.70 10.49
C THR A 114 -7.63 3.79 9.46
N ILE A 115 -6.81 4.78 9.81
CA ILE A 115 -6.31 5.80 8.89
C ILE A 115 -4.80 5.63 8.81
N GLN A 116 -4.32 5.30 7.61
CA GLN A 116 -2.91 5.10 7.32
C GLN A 116 -2.34 6.38 6.73
N ILE A 117 -1.28 6.91 7.36
CA ILE A 117 -0.60 8.13 6.91
C ILE A 117 0.90 7.85 6.79
N PRO A 118 1.50 8.01 5.59
CA PRO A 118 2.94 7.97 5.43
C PRO A 118 3.60 9.17 6.12
N ILE A 119 4.49 8.90 7.08
CA ILE A 119 5.36 9.88 7.71
C ILE A 119 6.77 9.31 7.60
N LEU A 120 7.60 9.89 6.75
CA LEU A 120 8.82 9.26 6.24
C LEU A 120 10.09 9.68 6.98
N ALA A 121 9.94 10.64 7.88
CA ALA A 121 11.02 11.17 8.71
C ALA A 121 10.44 11.87 9.94
N ALA A 122 11.24 11.96 11.00
CA ALA A 122 10.95 12.83 12.14
C ALA A 122 11.18 14.31 11.78
N GLU A 123 12.02 14.57 10.77
CA GLU A 123 12.40 15.91 10.32
C GLU A 123 11.62 16.35 9.07
N PRO A 124 11.11 17.60 9.04
CA PRO A 124 10.32 18.12 7.93
C PRO A 124 11.01 18.04 6.58
N SER A 125 12.28 18.46 6.52
CA SER A 125 13.03 18.59 5.27
C SER A 125 13.14 17.27 4.51
N LEU A 126 13.42 16.17 5.18
CA LEU A 126 13.55 14.85 4.56
C LEU A 126 12.20 14.32 4.08
N HIS A 127 11.15 14.52 4.87
CA HIS A 127 9.80 14.11 4.48
C HIS A 127 9.32 14.89 3.25
N ASP A 128 9.42 16.22 3.29
CA ASP A 128 8.97 17.10 2.20
C ASP A 128 9.74 16.83 0.90
N TYR A 129 11.06 16.64 1.00
CA TYR A 129 11.89 16.21 -0.13
C TYR A 129 11.40 14.88 -0.74
N THR A 130 11.10 13.91 0.12
CA THR A 130 10.69 12.58 -0.32
C THR A 130 9.29 12.56 -0.91
N THR A 131 8.38 13.42 -0.42
CA THR A 131 7.00 13.54 -0.90
C THR A 131 6.84 14.50 -2.08
N GLY A 132 7.86 15.32 -2.36
CA GLY A 132 7.83 16.34 -3.40
C GLY A 132 6.88 17.50 -3.11
N LEU A 133 6.54 17.74 -1.83
CA LEU A 133 5.62 18.81 -1.43
C LEU A 133 6.10 19.49 -0.15
N GLU A 134 6.57 20.72 -0.25
CA GLU A 134 6.95 21.55 0.90
C GLU A 134 5.79 21.75 1.86
N GLY A 135 6.04 21.64 3.16
CA GLY A 135 5.05 21.73 4.22
C GLY A 135 4.12 20.52 4.34
N SER A 136 4.38 19.45 3.61
CA SER A 136 3.60 18.21 3.71
C SER A 136 3.76 17.52 5.05
N TRP A 137 4.98 17.53 5.61
CA TRP A 137 5.29 16.97 6.92
C TRP A 137 4.42 17.59 8.01
N GLN A 138 4.41 18.93 8.08
CA GLN A 138 3.67 19.64 9.10
C GLN A 138 2.17 19.29 9.08
N LYS A 139 1.58 19.31 7.87
CA LYS A 139 0.16 18.98 7.69
C LYS A 139 -0.15 17.53 8.04
N ALA A 140 0.67 16.59 7.60
CA ALA A 140 0.49 15.17 7.86
C ALA A 140 0.61 14.87 9.37
N VAL A 141 1.64 15.44 10.03
CA VAL A 141 1.90 15.25 11.46
C VAL A 141 0.80 15.88 12.32
N ASP A 142 0.36 17.10 12.00
CA ASP A 142 -0.72 17.77 12.76
C ASP A 142 -2.02 16.99 12.66
N ASN A 143 -2.36 16.46 11.48
CA ASN A 143 -3.53 15.62 11.31
C ASN A 143 -3.37 14.25 11.98
N ALA A 144 -2.18 13.65 11.93
CA ALA A 144 -1.88 12.41 12.65
C ALA A 144 -2.05 12.56 14.17
N ARG A 145 -1.59 13.67 14.76
CA ARG A 145 -1.82 14.01 16.18
C ARG A 145 -3.30 14.07 16.52
N LYS A 146 -4.10 14.79 15.72
CA LYS A 146 -5.55 14.92 15.92
C LYS A 146 -6.27 13.57 15.82
N ILE A 147 -5.91 12.75 14.83
CA ILE A 147 -6.47 11.41 14.65
C ILE A 147 -6.16 10.53 15.86
N SER A 148 -4.91 10.52 16.32
CA SER A 148 -4.48 9.74 17.49
C SER A 148 -5.15 10.21 18.77
N ALA A 149 -5.32 11.53 18.96
CA ALA A 149 -6.01 12.11 20.10
C ALA A 149 -7.52 11.79 20.10
N THR A 150 -8.14 11.68 18.90
CA THR A 150 -9.57 11.36 18.78
C THR A 150 -9.85 9.93 19.19
N LYS A 151 -8.99 8.99 18.80
CA LYS A 151 -9.16 7.57 19.13
C LYS A 151 -7.81 6.85 19.15
N PRO A 152 -7.37 6.34 20.30
CA PRO A 152 -6.13 5.57 20.40
C PRO A 152 -6.11 4.39 19.42
N GLY A 153 -4.98 4.21 18.72
CA GLY A 153 -4.77 3.13 17.75
C GLY A 153 -5.53 3.28 16.42
N TRP A 154 -6.19 4.42 16.19
CA TRP A 154 -6.88 4.70 14.92
C TRP A 154 -5.92 5.09 13.81
N LEU A 155 -4.89 5.85 14.14
CA LEU A 155 -3.76 6.11 13.23
C LEU A 155 -2.90 4.85 13.10
N LEU A 156 -2.53 4.53 11.86
CA LEU A 156 -1.46 3.60 11.55
C LEU A 156 -0.40 4.36 10.75
N PRO A 157 0.67 4.86 11.40
CA PRO A 157 1.74 5.52 10.68
C PRO A 157 2.47 4.53 9.77
N VAL A 158 2.86 5.01 8.58
CA VAL A 158 3.51 4.19 7.56
C VAL A 158 4.89 4.75 7.24
N LEU A 159 5.91 3.92 7.37
CA LEU A 159 7.28 4.21 6.95
C LEU A 159 7.60 3.42 5.68
N ILE A 160 8.11 4.11 4.68
CA ILE A 160 8.74 3.48 3.51
C ILE A 160 10.25 3.63 3.69
N VAL A 161 10.91 2.53 4.03
CA VAL A 161 12.36 2.49 4.22
C VAL A 161 13.06 2.51 2.88
N SER A 162 13.91 3.49 2.68
CA SER A 162 14.70 3.72 1.47
C SER A 162 16.10 4.21 1.85
N LYS A 163 16.98 4.35 0.88
CA LYS A 163 18.32 4.88 1.10
C LYS A 163 18.33 6.26 1.76
N LEU A 164 17.24 7.04 1.57
CA LEU A 164 17.11 8.38 2.13
C LEU A 164 16.92 8.40 3.66
N ASN A 165 16.28 7.36 4.24
CA ASN A 165 15.88 7.36 5.66
C ASN A 165 16.32 6.10 6.43
N ALA A 166 17.00 5.16 5.81
CA ALA A 166 17.43 3.92 6.47
C ALA A 166 18.30 4.20 7.72
N HIS A 167 19.11 5.26 7.68
CA HIS A 167 20.00 5.65 8.77
C HIS A 167 19.28 6.19 10.01
N CYS A 168 18.00 6.56 9.92
CA CYS A 168 17.22 7.17 11.00
C CYS A 168 15.90 6.43 11.30
N VAL A 169 15.74 5.17 10.87
CA VAL A 169 14.49 4.40 11.08
C VAL A 169 14.13 4.25 12.56
N GLY A 170 15.13 4.14 13.44
CA GLY A 170 14.92 4.08 14.88
C GLY A 170 14.31 5.37 15.44
N ASP A 171 14.84 6.51 15.04
CA ASP A 171 14.35 7.83 15.46
C ASP A 171 12.91 8.07 14.96
N ILE A 172 12.60 7.58 13.75
CA ILE A 172 11.25 7.68 13.19
C ILE A 172 10.25 6.84 14.02
N LEU A 173 10.62 5.63 14.45
CA LEU A 173 9.76 4.81 15.32
C LEU A 173 9.59 5.43 16.71
N CYS A 174 10.65 5.98 17.30
CA CYS A 174 10.58 6.74 18.54
C CYS A 174 9.63 7.95 18.38
N PHE A 175 9.73 8.66 17.26
CA PHE A 175 8.83 9.77 16.92
C PHE A 175 7.36 9.31 16.84
N TYR A 176 7.08 8.19 16.17
CA TYR A 176 5.69 7.66 16.10
C TYR A 176 5.15 7.33 17.49
N HIS A 177 5.98 6.71 18.31
CA HIS A 177 5.59 6.34 19.67
C HIS A 177 5.34 7.57 20.55
N SER A 178 6.28 8.53 20.57
CA SER A 178 6.19 9.71 21.42
C SER A 178 5.10 10.70 20.98
N GLU A 179 4.98 10.94 19.66
CA GLU A 179 4.07 11.97 19.15
C GLU A 179 2.64 11.49 18.98
N PHE A 180 2.45 10.21 18.68
CA PHE A 180 1.13 9.68 18.36
C PHE A 180 0.65 8.61 19.35
N GLY A 181 1.47 8.23 20.32
CA GLY A 181 1.17 7.07 21.19
C GLY A 181 1.01 5.79 20.36
N ALA A 182 1.70 5.67 19.22
CA ALA A 182 1.54 4.55 18.33
C ALA A 182 2.16 3.29 18.94
N THR A 183 1.35 2.24 19.09
CA THR A 183 1.78 0.90 19.48
C THR A 183 1.89 -0.04 18.28
N ARG A 184 1.50 0.44 17.09
CA ARG A 184 1.60 -0.27 15.82
C ARG A 184 2.06 0.69 14.74
N ALA A 185 2.86 0.20 13.82
CA ALA A 185 3.24 0.92 12.61
C ALA A 185 3.32 -0.05 11.41
N MET A 186 3.18 0.50 10.21
CA MET A 186 3.53 -0.24 8.99
C MET A 186 4.91 0.23 8.54
N VAL A 187 5.85 -0.70 8.41
CA VAL A 187 7.21 -0.43 7.92
C VAL A 187 7.45 -1.28 6.68
N ASN A 188 7.45 -0.64 5.54
CA ASN A 188 7.65 -1.28 4.25
C ASN A 188 9.03 -0.90 3.70
N ARG A 189 9.73 -1.85 3.10
CA ARG A 189 10.86 -1.46 2.25
C ARG A 189 10.38 -0.69 1.04
N PHE A 190 11.22 0.15 0.48
CA PHE A 190 10.99 0.73 -0.84
C PHE A 190 10.77 -0.39 -1.87
N ASN A 191 9.76 -0.23 -2.73
CA ASN A 191 9.42 -1.19 -3.77
C ASN A 191 9.34 -0.48 -5.12
N ILE A 192 10.12 -0.96 -6.08
CA ILE A 192 10.27 -0.31 -7.39
C ILE A 192 8.95 -0.34 -8.16
N GLY A 193 8.53 0.82 -8.65
CA GLY A 193 7.33 1.00 -9.46
C GLY A 193 6.99 2.48 -9.64
N GLY A 194 6.20 2.81 -10.64
CA GLY A 194 5.73 4.17 -10.90
C GLY A 194 6.86 5.21 -10.93
N LEU A 195 6.71 6.30 -10.16
CA LEU A 195 7.78 7.31 -9.96
C LEU A 195 9.00 6.71 -9.25
N GLY A 196 8.79 5.73 -8.37
CA GLY A 196 9.90 5.06 -7.69
C GLY A 196 10.86 4.35 -8.65
N LYS A 197 10.39 3.95 -9.84
CA LYS A 197 11.27 3.41 -10.89
C LYS A 197 12.24 4.47 -11.42
N LEU A 198 11.79 5.72 -11.56
CA LEU A 198 12.63 6.82 -12.04
C LEU A 198 13.65 7.27 -10.98
N ASN A 199 13.36 7.06 -9.71
CA ASN A 199 14.21 7.43 -8.58
C ASN A 199 14.92 6.21 -7.96
N ALA A 200 14.97 5.07 -8.65
CA ALA A 200 15.45 3.83 -8.07
C ALA A 200 16.90 3.91 -7.56
N SER A 201 17.80 4.61 -8.27
CA SER A 201 19.19 4.80 -7.85
C SER A 201 19.35 5.57 -6.53
N GLU A 202 18.42 6.49 -6.25
CA GLU A 202 18.40 7.29 -5.02
C GLU A 202 17.73 6.57 -3.85
N LEU A 203 16.80 5.64 -4.14
CA LEU A 203 15.92 5.05 -3.12
C LEU A 203 16.28 3.61 -2.75
N THR A 204 16.90 2.85 -3.66
CA THR A 204 17.13 1.43 -3.46
C THR A 204 18.28 1.20 -2.50
N LEU A 205 18.02 0.39 -1.47
CA LEU A 205 19.02 -0.12 -0.54
C LEU A 205 19.65 -1.39 -1.10
N ALA A 206 20.94 -1.58 -0.83
CA ALA A 206 21.56 -2.89 -0.93
C ALA A 206 20.96 -3.85 0.12
N LYS A 207 21.08 -5.17 -0.10
CA LYS A 207 20.55 -6.17 0.84
C LYS A 207 21.05 -5.99 2.25
N ALA A 208 22.36 -5.71 2.41
CA ALA A 208 22.97 -5.49 3.71
C ALA A 208 22.40 -4.26 4.41
N GLU A 209 22.27 -3.14 3.70
CA GLU A 209 21.69 -1.90 4.22
C GLU A 209 20.23 -2.09 4.64
N LEU A 210 19.45 -2.85 3.83
CA LEU A 210 18.07 -3.17 4.18
C LEU A 210 17.99 -4.02 5.45
N LYS A 211 18.87 -5.03 5.56
CA LYS A 211 18.94 -5.87 6.76
C LYS A 211 19.28 -5.05 8.00
N GLU A 212 20.30 -4.22 7.94
CA GLU A 212 20.69 -3.32 9.04
C GLU A 212 19.53 -2.42 9.47
N ALA A 213 18.80 -1.81 8.52
CA ALA A 213 17.64 -0.98 8.83
C ALA A 213 16.54 -1.78 9.53
N PHE A 214 16.24 -3.00 9.07
CA PHE A 214 15.22 -3.85 9.69
C PHE A 214 15.67 -4.45 11.02
N ASP A 215 16.96 -4.69 11.24
CA ASP A 215 17.52 -5.07 12.54
C ASP A 215 17.25 -3.93 13.57
N VAL A 216 17.48 -2.66 13.18
CA VAL A 216 17.15 -1.50 14.02
C VAL A 216 15.64 -1.39 14.25
N VAL A 217 14.81 -1.55 13.22
CA VAL A 217 13.34 -1.54 13.35
C VAL A 217 12.86 -2.58 14.35
N ASN A 218 13.35 -3.82 14.24
CA ASN A 218 12.97 -4.92 15.15
C ASN A 218 13.39 -4.64 16.59
N LYS A 219 14.62 -4.16 16.79
CA LYS A 219 15.15 -3.81 18.11
C LYS A 219 14.32 -2.71 18.77
N VAL A 220 14.15 -1.57 18.08
CA VAL A 220 13.44 -0.41 18.64
C VAL A 220 11.95 -0.74 18.84
N ALA A 221 11.33 -1.51 17.95
CA ALA A 221 9.96 -1.97 18.15
C ALA A 221 9.81 -2.79 19.43
N GLY A 222 10.74 -3.69 19.71
CA GLY A 222 10.76 -4.46 20.96
C GLY A 222 10.95 -3.58 22.20
N GLU A 223 11.86 -2.62 22.16
CA GLU A 223 12.11 -1.66 23.24
C GLU A 223 10.88 -0.79 23.56
N LEU A 224 10.14 -0.39 22.54
CA LEU A 224 8.93 0.45 22.65
C LEU A 224 7.62 -0.35 22.84
N GLY A 225 7.66 -1.69 22.79
CA GLY A 225 6.46 -2.52 22.82
C GLY A 225 5.56 -2.33 21.59
N MET A 226 6.14 -1.99 20.45
CA MET A 226 5.41 -1.79 19.19
C MET A 226 5.33 -3.08 18.38
N THR A 227 4.22 -3.27 17.67
CA THR A 227 4.09 -4.31 16.64
C THR A 227 4.21 -3.69 15.26
N ILE A 228 5.14 -4.19 14.46
CA ILE A 228 5.38 -3.71 13.11
C ILE A 228 4.72 -4.65 12.08
N GLN A 229 4.08 -4.07 11.06
CA GLN A 229 3.58 -4.80 9.90
C GLN A 229 4.41 -4.42 8.68
N SER A 230 4.91 -5.40 7.94
CA SER A 230 5.57 -5.19 6.64
C SER A 230 4.69 -5.76 5.53
N GLY A 231 4.02 -4.88 4.80
CA GLY A 231 3.04 -5.24 3.78
C GLY A 231 3.64 -5.51 2.39
N VAL A 232 4.89 -5.12 2.17
CA VAL A 232 5.61 -5.41 0.92
C VAL A 232 6.28 -6.77 1.03
N CYS A 233 5.89 -7.68 0.15
CA CYS A 233 6.48 -9.02 0.10
C CYS A 233 8.00 -8.92 -0.09
N THR A 234 8.77 -9.36 0.90
CA THR A 234 10.23 -9.36 0.86
C THR A 234 10.71 -10.82 0.76
N PRO A 235 11.71 -11.13 -0.08
CA PRO A 235 12.24 -12.48 -0.13
C PRO A 235 12.80 -12.93 1.23
N VAL A 236 12.46 -14.15 1.67
CA VAL A 236 12.91 -14.71 2.94
C VAL A 236 14.45 -14.80 3.03
N CYS A 237 15.13 -15.00 1.91
CA CYS A 237 16.60 -14.97 1.85
C CYS A 237 17.22 -13.56 2.01
N VAL A 238 16.40 -12.51 2.10
CA VAL A 238 16.83 -11.13 2.40
C VAL A 238 16.49 -10.79 3.86
N LEU A 239 15.24 -11.04 4.25
CA LEU A 239 14.76 -10.86 5.62
C LEU A 239 14.00 -12.12 6.03
N ASP A 240 14.63 -12.96 6.87
CA ASP A 240 13.98 -14.15 7.40
C ASP A 240 13.04 -13.75 8.54
N PRO A 241 11.71 -14.00 8.43
CA PRO A 241 10.76 -13.65 9.47
C PRO A 241 11.10 -14.17 10.87
N ASP A 242 11.80 -15.30 10.95
CA ASP A 242 12.20 -15.92 12.24
C ASP A 242 13.22 -15.06 12.99
N ASP A 243 13.98 -14.20 12.31
CA ASP A 243 14.94 -13.27 12.92
C ASP A 243 14.26 -12.00 13.50
N TYR A 244 12.98 -11.77 13.20
CA TYR A 244 12.29 -10.49 13.47
C TYR A 244 10.98 -10.67 14.25
N PRO A 245 11.01 -11.05 15.53
CA PRO A 245 9.82 -11.38 16.32
C PRO A 245 8.84 -10.21 16.52
N ASN A 246 9.27 -8.95 16.33
CA ASN A 246 8.42 -7.76 16.46
C ASN A 246 7.85 -7.31 15.11
N ILE A 247 8.16 -8.02 14.01
CA ILE A 247 7.74 -7.67 12.65
C ILE A 247 6.93 -8.79 12.02
N MET A 248 5.70 -8.49 11.63
CA MET A 248 4.86 -9.39 10.86
C MET A 248 5.05 -9.14 9.36
N PHE A 249 5.67 -10.06 8.65
CA PHE A 249 5.89 -9.97 7.22
C PHE A 249 4.71 -10.53 6.42
N SER A 250 4.35 -9.82 5.36
CA SER A 250 3.39 -10.30 4.37
C SER A 250 4.09 -11.08 3.26
N HIS A 251 3.44 -12.14 2.80
CA HIS A 251 3.89 -12.91 1.63
C HIS A 251 2.96 -12.72 0.44
N CYS A 252 3.50 -12.90 -0.78
CA CYS A 252 2.70 -12.82 -1.98
C CYS A 252 1.73 -14.01 -2.04
N SER A 253 0.44 -13.77 -1.74
CA SER A 253 -0.58 -14.81 -1.89
C SER A 253 -0.81 -15.12 -3.36
N THR A 254 -0.74 -16.38 -3.74
CA THR A 254 -1.09 -16.87 -5.06
C THR A 254 -2.56 -17.27 -5.19
N ASP A 255 -3.25 -17.36 -4.06
CA ASP A 255 -4.68 -17.67 -4.00
C ASP A 255 -5.48 -16.37 -4.14
N LEU A 256 -6.13 -16.20 -5.29
CA LEU A 256 -6.94 -15.02 -5.59
C LEU A 256 -8.18 -14.89 -4.70
N SER A 257 -8.65 -15.99 -4.11
CA SER A 257 -9.80 -15.95 -3.18
C SER A 257 -9.45 -15.34 -1.83
N ASN A 258 -8.17 -15.39 -1.45
CA ASN A 258 -7.68 -14.96 -0.14
C ASN A 258 -6.75 -13.74 -0.19
N ARG A 259 -6.45 -13.22 -1.40
CA ARG A 259 -5.59 -12.05 -1.51
C ARG A 259 -6.37 -10.75 -1.64
N PRO A 260 -5.77 -9.60 -1.27
CA PRO A 260 -6.31 -8.29 -1.59
C PRO A 260 -6.47 -8.11 -3.10
N LEU A 261 -7.65 -7.74 -3.55
CA LEU A 261 -7.89 -7.28 -4.91
C LEU A 261 -7.85 -5.75 -4.95
N THR A 262 -7.43 -5.21 -6.06
CA THR A 262 -7.51 -3.77 -6.31
C THR A 262 -8.56 -3.48 -7.37
N VAL A 263 -9.47 -2.57 -7.08
CA VAL A 263 -10.49 -2.10 -8.04
C VAL A 263 -10.39 -0.60 -8.15
N ASN A 264 -10.17 -0.07 -9.35
CA ASN A 264 -10.12 1.37 -9.55
C ASN A 264 -11.53 1.95 -9.83
N TYR A 265 -11.65 3.27 -9.76
CA TYR A 265 -12.91 3.98 -9.99
C TYR A 265 -13.49 3.77 -11.41
N LYS A 266 -12.67 3.31 -12.38
CA LYS A 266 -13.10 2.97 -13.75
C LYS A 266 -13.67 1.54 -13.84
N GLY A 267 -13.51 0.73 -12.79
CA GLY A 267 -14.00 -0.64 -12.71
C GLY A 267 -12.99 -1.71 -13.10
N ASP A 268 -11.75 -1.34 -13.38
CA ASP A 268 -10.69 -2.30 -13.64
C ASP A 268 -10.31 -3.03 -12.36
N VAL A 269 -10.20 -4.34 -12.45
CA VAL A 269 -9.80 -5.24 -11.36
C VAL A 269 -8.37 -5.67 -11.58
N ARG A 270 -7.54 -5.53 -10.56
CA ARG A 270 -6.15 -5.98 -10.54
C ARG A 270 -5.94 -6.90 -9.34
N PHE A 271 -5.02 -7.85 -9.45
CA PHE A 271 -4.73 -8.75 -8.35
C PHE A 271 -3.79 -8.14 -7.30
N CYS A 272 -3.21 -6.98 -7.57
CA CYS A 272 -2.29 -6.27 -6.68
C CYS A 272 -2.29 -4.78 -7.01
N ASN A 273 -2.21 -3.92 -5.99
CA ASN A 273 -2.07 -2.48 -6.17
C ASN A 273 -0.73 -2.06 -6.81
N HIS A 274 0.30 -2.90 -6.68
CA HIS A 274 1.59 -2.69 -7.33
C HIS A 274 1.64 -3.14 -8.80
N SER A 275 0.77 -4.07 -9.24
CA SER A 275 0.80 -4.56 -10.61
C SER A 275 -0.05 -3.69 -11.53
N PRO A 276 0.44 -3.34 -12.73
CA PRO A 276 -0.37 -2.66 -13.76
C PRO A 276 -1.37 -3.60 -14.43
N ARG A 277 -1.26 -4.92 -14.24
CA ARG A 277 -2.03 -5.93 -14.96
C ARG A 277 -3.50 -5.91 -14.56
N VAL A 278 -4.36 -5.63 -15.53
CA VAL A 278 -5.82 -5.68 -15.40
C VAL A 278 -6.31 -7.09 -15.70
N LEU A 279 -7.06 -7.69 -14.76
CA LEU A 279 -7.67 -9.02 -14.87
C LEU A 279 -9.00 -8.98 -15.61
N GLY A 280 -9.67 -7.86 -15.60
CA GLY A 280 -10.96 -7.61 -16.21
C GLY A 280 -11.60 -6.33 -15.66
N ASN A 281 -12.78 -5.99 -16.20
CA ASN A 281 -13.53 -4.83 -15.74
C ASN A 281 -14.91 -5.26 -15.22
N ILE A 282 -15.33 -4.74 -14.07
CA ILE A 282 -16.60 -5.13 -13.43
C ILE A 282 -17.83 -4.66 -14.20
N TYR A 283 -17.68 -3.82 -15.24
CA TYR A 283 -18.75 -3.44 -16.13
C TYR A 283 -19.00 -4.46 -17.23
N ASP A 284 -17.98 -5.24 -17.61
CA ASP A 284 -18.06 -6.26 -18.66
C ASP A 284 -18.40 -7.64 -18.09
N LYS A 285 -17.78 -7.98 -16.93
CA LYS A 285 -17.96 -9.25 -16.23
C LYS A 285 -18.25 -9.00 -14.76
N THR A 286 -18.83 -9.97 -14.07
CA THR A 286 -18.94 -9.90 -12.60
C THR A 286 -17.56 -10.11 -11.96
N ILE A 287 -17.35 -9.56 -10.76
CA ILE A 287 -16.08 -9.77 -10.06
C ILE A 287 -15.82 -11.25 -9.75
N GLY A 288 -16.88 -12.02 -9.51
CA GLY A 288 -16.78 -13.47 -9.34
C GLY A 288 -16.28 -14.18 -10.60
N GLU A 289 -16.79 -13.81 -11.79
CA GLU A 289 -16.30 -14.34 -13.06
C GLU A 289 -14.84 -13.92 -13.33
N ILE A 290 -14.47 -12.67 -13.01
CA ILE A 290 -13.10 -12.20 -13.16
C ILE A 290 -12.15 -13.03 -12.29
N VAL A 291 -12.48 -13.26 -11.02
CA VAL A 291 -11.65 -14.01 -10.08
C VAL A 291 -11.58 -15.48 -10.42
N SER A 292 -12.72 -16.10 -10.80
CA SER A 292 -12.80 -17.54 -11.12
C SER A 292 -12.14 -17.90 -12.45
N ASN A 293 -12.15 -16.98 -13.43
CA ASN A 293 -11.58 -17.20 -14.76
C ASN A 293 -10.18 -16.59 -14.90
N CYS A 294 -9.62 -16.09 -13.81
CA CYS A 294 -8.33 -15.46 -13.85
C CYS A 294 -7.23 -16.50 -13.94
N GLN A 295 -6.89 -16.85 -15.17
CA GLN A 295 -5.59 -17.40 -15.50
C GLN A 295 -4.63 -16.23 -15.67
N VAL A 296 -3.90 -15.90 -14.60
CA VAL A 296 -2.73 -15.03 -14.73
C VAL A 296 -1.64 -15.93 -15.29
N ASP A 297 -1.67 -16.13 -16.60
CA ASP A 297 -0.78 -17.03 -17.32
C ASP A 297 0.67 -16.78 -16.88
N GLY A 298 1.28 -17.79 -16.28
CA GLY A 298 2.66 -17.80 -15.84
C GLY A 298 2.99 -16.98 -14.58
N TYR A 299 2.11 -16.11 -14.09
CA TYR A 299 2.45 -15.25 -12.95
C TYR A 299 2.76 -16.03 -11.67
N PHE A 300 1.97 -17.07 -11.41
CA PHE A 300 2.14 -17.89 -10.20
C PHE A 300 2.89 -19.18 -10.48
N ASP A 301 2.94 -19.64 -11.72
CA ASP A 301 3.49 -20.94 -12.10
C ASP A 301 4.95 -20.86 -12.52
N THR A 302 5.42 -19.71 -13.01
CA THR A 302 6.81 -19.51 -13.39
C THR A 302 7.70 -19.33 -12.18
N ILE A 303 8.67 -20.22 -12.00
CA ILE A 303 9.69 -20.14 -10.96
C ILE A 303 10.94 -19.45 -11.54
N PRO A 304 11.33 -18.26 -11.02
CA PRO A 304 12.57 -17.63 -11.46
C PRO A 304 13.79 -18.50 -11.19
N THR A 305 14.78 -18.46 -12.08
CA THR A 305 15.96 -19.31 -12.02
C THR A 305 16.66 -19.40 -10.66
N PRO A 306 16.88 -18.31 -9.89
CA PRO A 306 17.50 -18.43 -8.58
C PRO A 306 16.64 -19.18 -7.55
N CYS A 307 15.33 -19.31 -7.81
CA CYS A 307 14.37 -19.91 -6.89
C CYS A 307 13.96 -21.34 -7.24
N ASN A 308 14.42 -21.90 -8.37
CA ASN A 308 13.99 -23.21 -8.88
C ASN A 308 14.38 -24.38 -7.98
N THR A 309 15.43 -24.23 -7.17
CA THR A 309 15.87 -25.22 -6.18
C THR A 309 15.58 -24.81 -4.72
N CYS A 310 14.92 -23.66 -4.52
CA CYS A 310 14.71 -23.10 -3.20
C CYS A 310 13.58 -23.84 -2.46
N LYS A 311 13.90 -24.38 -1.27
CA LYS A 311 12.93 -25.05 -0.40
C LYS A 311 11.84 -24.13 0.12
N LEU A 312 12.09 -22.81 0.17
CA LEU A 312 11.16 -21.80 0.67
C LEU A 312 10.26 -21.24 -0.44
N TRP A 313 10.35 -21.75 -1.68
CA TRP A 313 9.53 -21.25 -2.79
C TRP A 313 8.03 -21.25 -2.49
N ALA A 314 7.54 -22.27 -1.84
CA ALA A 314 6.11 -22.44 -1.57
C ALA A 314 5.52 -21.29 -0.74
N CYS A 315 6.28 -20.68 0.16
CA CYS A 315 5.86 -19.53 0.98
C CYS A 315 6.38 -18.18 0.46
N CYS A 316 7.64 -18.11 0.03
CA CYS A 316 8.33 -16.87 -0.35
C CYS A 316 7.90 -16.35 -1.72
N ARG A 317 7.69 -17.24 -2.72
CA ARG A 317 7.35 -16.89 -4.12
C ARG A 317 8.30 -15.90 -4.79
N GLY A 318 9.54 -15.78 -4.30
CA GLY A 318 10.57 -14.90 -4.85
C GLY A 318 10.38 -13.41 -4.53
N GLY A 319 9.63 -13.06 -3.47
CA GLY A 319 9.37 -11.68 -3.05
C GLY A 319 8.24 -11.00 -3.85
N CYS A 320 8.39 -9.72 -4.14
CA CYS A 320 7.38 -8.93 -4.85
C CYS A 320 7.47 -9.10 -6.37
N ARG A 321 6.64 -9.96 -6.94
CA ARG A 321 6.58 -10.21 -8.39
C ARG A 321 6.11 -8.99 -9.18
N ALA A 322 5.29 -8.13 -8.59
CA ALA A 322 4.84 -6.91 -9.22
C ALA A 322 5.96 -5.86 -9.36
N ALA A 323 6.96 -5.85 -8.48
CA ALA A 323 8.15 -5.02 -8.66
C ALA A 323 8.98 -5.49 -9.86
N SER A 324 9.14 -6.81 -10.01
CA SER A 324 9.77 -7.41 -11.19
C SER A 324 9.03 -7.02 -12.48
N GLU A 325 7.69 -7.12 -12.48
CA GLU A 325 6.86 -6.75 -13.62
C GLU A 325 7.02 -5.27 -13.98
N GLN A 326 7.01 -4.36 -13.01
CA GLN A 326 7.18 -2.93 -13.26
C GLN A 326 8.59 -2.56 -13.74
N LEU A 327 9.62 -3.23 -13.22
CA LEU A 327 11.01 -2.92 -13.59
C LEU A 327 11.40 -3.54 -14.93
N TYR A 328 11.13 -4.85 -15.11
CA TYR A 328 11.62 -5.64 -16.25
C TYR A 328 10.55 -5.89 -17.32
N GLY A 329 9.31 -5.48 -17.11
CA GLY A 329 8.19 -5.76 -18.02
C GLY A 329 7.69 -7.21 -17.95
N THR A 330 8.23 -8.02 -17.06
CA THR A 330 7.90 -9.44 -16.88
C THR A 330 7.93 -9.82 -15.41
N PHE A 331 7.19 -10.87 -15.04
CA PHE A 331 7.14 -11.39 -13.68
C PHE A 331 7.85 -12.75 -13.51
N ASP A 332 8.56 -13.22 -14.53
CA ASP A 332 9.40 -14.42 -14.48
C ASP A 332 10.78 -14.16 -13.84
N LYS A 333 11.10 -12.90 -13.56
CA LYS A 333 12.26 -12.49 -12.78
C LYS A 333 11.94 -12.47 -11.30
N VAL A 334 12.94 -12.62 -10.44
CA VAL A 334 12.81 -12.43 -8.99
C VAL A 334 12.67 -10.95 -8.64
N ASP A 335 12.32 -10.72 -7.38
CA ASP A 335 12.29 -9.37 -6.82
C ASP A 335 13.60 -8.63 -7.05
N PRO A 336 13.57 -7.38 -7.55
CA PRO A 336 14.77 -6.58 -7.81
C PRO A 336 15.70 -6.42 -6.61
N ILE A 337 15.20 -6.51 -5.38
CA ILE A 337 16.01 -6.44 -4.17
C ILE A 337 17.05 -7.58 -4.06
N LEU A 338 16.90 -8.64 -4.83
CA LEU A 338 17.87 -9.73 -4.88
C LEU A 338 19.10 -9.42 -5.72
N PHE A 339 19.05 -8.36 -6.52
CA PHE A 339 20.17 -7.89 -7.32
C PHE A 339 20.58 -6.52 -6.81
N ASP A 340 21.86 -6.32 -6.56
CA ASP A 340 22.37 -4.98 -6.33
C ASP A 340 22.25 -4.22 -7.66
N LEU A 341 21.36 -3.22 -7.72
CA LEU A 341 21.11 -2.43 -8.94
C LEU A 341 22.31 -1.58 -9.37
N THR A 342 23.42 -1.67 -8.64
CA THR A 342 24.70 -1.02 -8.96
C THR A 342 25.51 -1.79 -10.01
N ASP A 343 25.09 -3.02 -10.38
CA ASP A 343 25.80 -3.89 -11.31
C ASP A 343 25.17 -3.91 -12.72
N SER A 344 24.31 -2.94 -13.05
CA SER A 344 23.64 -2.85 -14.36
C SER A 344 23.97 -1.56 -15.11
#